data_dbcfad4112caaf8cb3371fa27bde668a
#
_entry.id   dbcfad4112caaf8cb3371fa27bde668a
#
_cell.length_a   1.000
_cell.length_b   1.000
_cell.length_c   1.000
_cell.angle_alpha   90.00
_cell.angle_beta   90.00
_cell.angle_gamma   90.00
#
_symmetry.space_group_name_H-M   'P 1'
#
loop_
_entity.id
_entity.type
_entity.pdbx_description
1 polymer ?
#
loop_
_entity_poly.entity_id
_entity_poly.type
_entity_poly.pdbx_seq_one_letter_code
_entity_poly.pdbx_strand_id
1 'polypeptide(L)'
;MEAQSEIAQLREAILLARRLPHTQWELSVRSTIEVLTDVMRAAGFPVESTIVRIKQVGRECGLGPSFDMTTHVAASADPRLEAAVRWCTARYYPAGS
;
A
#
# COMPACT_ATOMS: atom_id res chain seq x y z
N MET A 1 -4.88 -7.18 -17.81
CA MET A 1 -3.74 -6.25 -17.62
C MET A 1 -3.70 -5.74 -16.20
N GLU A 2 -2.53 -5.71 -15.61
CA GLU A 2 -2.37 -5.14 -14.29
C GLU A 2 -2.53 -3.61 -14.34
N ALA A 3 -2.89 -3.02 -13.20
CA ALA A 3 -3.10 -1.59 -13.06
C ALA A 3 -1.74 -0.86 -12.98
N GLN A 4 -0.95 -0.92 -14.05
CA GLN A 4 0.42 -0.37 -14.05
C GLN A 4 0.45 1.13 -13.84
N SER A 5 -0.50 1.84 -14.40
CA SER A 5 -0.59 3.30 -14.24
C SER A 5 -0.88 3.67 -12.79
N GLU A 6 -1.80 2.97 -12.15
CA GLU A 6 -2.17 3.20 -10.77
C GLU A 6 -1.05 2.77 -9.82
N ILE A 7 -0.35 1.69 -10.16
CA ILE A 7 0.83 1.26 -9.39
C ILE A 7 1.93 2.31 -9.47
N ALA A 8 2.17 2.89 -10.65
CA ALA A 8 3.14 3.95 -10.82
C ALA A 8 2.75 5.20 -10.03
N GLN A 9 1.47 5.55 -10.02
CA GLN A 9 0.96 6.67 -9.23
C GLN A 9 1.14 6.43 -7.74
N LEU A 10 0.89 5.21 -7.28
CA LEU A 10 1.10 4.85 -5.89
C LEU A 10 2.57 4.96 -5.50
N ARG A 11 3.47 4.45 -6.34
CA ARG A 11 4.91 4.56 -6.11
C ARG A 11 5.34 6.01 -5.98
N GLU A 12 4.89 6.86 -6.90
CA GLU A 12 5.22 8.28 -6.87
C GLU A 12 4.67 8.95 -5.61
N ALA A 13 3.42 8.67 -5.26
CA ALA A 13 2.79 9.22 -4.06
C ALA A 13 3.56 8.83 -2.80
N ILE A 14 3.99 7.58 -2.69
CA ILE A 14 4.78 7.10 -1.54
C ILE A 14 6.12 7.81 -1.50
N LEU A 15 6.82 7.92 -2.63
CA LEU A 15 8.12 8.56 -2.68
C LEU A 15 8.06 10.03 -2.27
N LEU A 16 7.02 10.73 -2.68
CA LEU A 16 6.82 12.13 -2.32
C LEU A 16 6.41 12.29 -0.86
N ALA A 17 5.59 11.39 -0.36
CA ALA A 17 4.96 11.53 0.96
C ALA A 17 5.77 10.91 2.09
N ARG A 18 6.76 10.08 1.81
CA ARG A 18 7.47 9.31 2.86
C ARG A 18 8.17 10.19 3.90
N ARG A 19 8.43 11.45 3.58
CA ARG A 19 9.06 12.42 4.49
C ARG A 19 8.07 13.33 5.17
N LEU A 20 6.78 13.18 4.84
CA LEU A 20 5.73 14.02 5.40
C LEU A 20 5.25 13.48 6.75
N PRO A 21 4.68 14.34 7.62
CA PRO A 21 4.01 13.87 8.82
C PRO A 21 2.88 12.90 8.48
N HIS A 22 2.53 12.03 9.44
CA HIS A 22 1.58 10.96 9.23
C HIS A 22 0.24 11.43 8.63
N THR A 23 -0.29 12.54 9.10
CA THR A 23 -1.56 13.07 8.60
C THR A 23 -1.48 13.44 7.12
N GLN A 24 -0.38 14.08 6.71
CA GLN A 24 -0.18 14.44 5.31
C GLN A 24 0.12 13.22 4.44
N TRP A 25 0.84 12.26 4.98
CA TRP A 25 1.04 10.96 4.35
C TRP A 25 -0.31 10.31 4.02
N GLU A 26 -1.20 10.26 5.01
CA GLU A 26 -2.52 9.66 4.84
C GLU A 26 -3.30 10.34 3.71
N LEU A 27 -3.35 11.67 3.72
CA LEU A 27 -4.07 12.42 2.69
C LEU A 27 -3.50 12.18 1.29
N SER A 28 -2.17 12.07 1.18
CA SER A 28 -1.50 11.93 -0.11
C SER A 28 -1.59 10.53 -0.68
N VAL A 29 -1.52 9.51 0.17
CA VAL A 29 -1.37 8.12 -0.28
C VAL A 29 -2.68 7.37 -0.28
N ARG A 30 -3.58 7.67 0.66
CA ARG A 30 -4.83 6.93 0.81
C ARG A 30 -5.68 6.92 -0.46
N SER A 31 -5.86 8.06 -1.10
CA SER A 31 -6.68 8.14 -2.31
C SER A 31 -6.08 7.30 -3.44
N THR A 32 -4.76 7.29 -3.55
CA THR A 32 -4.07 6.49 -4.55
C THR A 32 -4.28 4.99 -4.31
N ILE A 33 -4.23 4.57 -3.04
CA ILE A 33 -4.50 3.18 -2.67
C ILE A 33 -5.95 2.81 -2.98
N GLU A 34 -6.88 3.71 -2.70
CA GLU A 34 -8.29 3.47 -2.98
C GLU A 34 -8.55 3.31 -4.49
N VAL A 35 -7.93 4.15 -5.30
CA VAL A 35 -8.05 4.03 -6.76
C VAL A 35 -7.46 2.71 -7.26
N LEU A 36 -6.27 2.36 -6.79
CA LEU A 36 -5.65 1.08 -7.16
C LEU A 36 -6.54 -0.09 -6.77
N THR A 37 -7.10 -0.06 -5.56
CA THR A 37 -7.98 -1.11 -5.07
C THR A 37 -9.21 -1.26 -5.96
N ASP A 38 -9.84 -0.14 -6.33
CA ASP A 38 -11.02 -0.17 -7.19
C ASP A 38 -10.69 -0.76 -8.58
N VAL A 39 -9.56 -0.37 -9.16
CA VAL A 39 -9.14 -0.86 -10.47
C VAL A 39 -8.84 -2.35 -10.41
N MET A 40 -8.12 -2.81 -9.41
CA MET A 40 -7.79 -4.22 -9.24
C MET A 40 -9.04 -5.07 -9.00
N ARG A 41 -9.96 -4.56 -8.18
CA ARG A 41 -11.22 -5.23 -7.90
C ARG A 41 -12.06 -5.35 -9.18
N ALA A 42 -12.17 -4.27 -9.94
CA ALA A 42 -12.92 -4.27 -11.19
C ALA A 42 -12.33 -5.24 -12.23
N ALA A 43 -11.02 -5.44 -12.19
CA ALA A 43 -10.34 -6.39 -13.05
C ALA A 43 -10.46 -7.85 -12.58
N GLY A 44 -11.09 -8.08 -11.43
CA GLY A 44 -11.32 -9.43 -10.92
C GLY A 44 -10.20 -9.98 -10.02
N PHE A 45 -9.25 -9.15 -9.62
CA PHE A 45 -8.19 -9.61 -8.72
C PHE A 45 -8.69 -9.74 -7.28
N PRO A 46 -8.28 -10.79 -6.55
CA PRO A 46 -8.61 -10.90 -5.14
C PRO A 46 -7.89 -9.84 -4.30
N VAL A 47 -8.41 -9.59 -3.10
CA VAL A 47 -7.82 -8.59 -2.20
C VAL A 47 -6.36 -8.91 -1.87
N GLU A 48 -6.02 -10.18 -1.74
CA GLU A 48 -4.65 -10.61 -1.45
C GLU A 48 -3.65 -10.15 -2.52
N SER A 49 -4.05 -10.24 -3.79
CA SER A 49 -3.21 -9.79 -4.90
C SER A 49 -2.95 -8.28 -4.81
N THR A 50 -4.00 -7.51 -4.47
CA THR A 50 -3.87 -6.07 -4.30
C THR A 50 -2.95 -5.73 -3.13
N ILE A 51 -3.11 -6.43 -2.01
CA ILE A 51 -2.27 -6.24 -0.82
C ILE A 51 -0.81 -6.54 -1.15
N VAL A 52 -0.54 -7.63 -1.86
CA VAL A 52 0.82 -7.98 -2.27
C VAL A 52 1.44 -6.87 -3.12
N ARG A 53 0.69 -6.30 -4.05
CA ARG A 53 1.18 -5.20 -4.88
C ARG A 53 1.49 -3.97 -4.07
N ILE A 54 0.63 -3.60 -3.12
CA ILE A 54 0.85 -2.46 -2.24
C ILE A 54 2.11 -2.66 -1.42
N LYS A 55 2.28 -3.84 -0.83
CA LYS A 55 3.48 -4.15 -0.05
C LYS A 55 4.74 -4.13 -0.90
N GLN A 56 4.67 -4.64 -2.11
CA GLN A 56 5.80 -4.64 -3.03
C GLN A 56 6.23 -3.21 -3.37
N VAL A 57 5.28 -2.35 -3.72
CA VAL A 57 5.56 -0.95 -4.02
C VAL A 57 6.13 -0.24 -2.80
N GLY A 58 5.56 -0.49 -1.62
CA GLY A 58 6.04 0.09 -0.37
C GLY A 58 7.50 -0.29 -0.10
N ARG A 59 7.85 -1.54 -0.28
CA ARG A 59 9.22 -2.02 -0.08
C ARG A 59 10.19 -1.39 -1.07
N GLU A 60 9.78 -1.27 -2.32
CA GLU A 60 10.59 -0.62 -3.35
C GLU A 60 10.85 0.84 -3.03
N CYS A 61 9.93 1.49 -2.33
CA CYS A 61 10.04 2.88 -1.91
C CYS A 61 10.72 3.05 -0.54
N GLY A 62 11.20 1.97 0.05
CA GLY A 62 11.89 2.03 1.34
C GLY A 62 10.98 1.92 2.55
N LEU A 63 9.71 1.59 2.36
CA LEU A 63 8.81 1.28 3.47
C LEU A 63 8.90 -0.21 3.81
N GLY A 64 8.62 -0.51 5.04
CA GLY A 64 8.57 -1.89 5.48
C GLY A 64 9.75 -2.26 6.36
N PRO A 65 9.70 -3.45 6.93
CA PRO A 65 10.74 -3.88 7.85
C PRO A 65 12.07 -4.00 7.11
N SER A 66 13.11 -3.38 7.67
CA SER A 66 14.45 -3.71 7.23
C SER A 66 14.70 -5.15 7.67
N PHE A 67 14.99 -5.99 6.71
CA PHE A 67 15.26 -7.39 6.99
C PHE A 67 16.63 -7.48 7.65
N ASP A 68 16.63 -7.76 8.94
CA ASP A 68 17.87 -7.99 9.66
C ASP A 68 18.24 -9.46 9.56
N MET A 69 19.20 -9.74 8.73
CA MET A 69 19.68 -11.11 8.47
C MET A 69 20.32 -11.75 9.70
N THR A 70 20.74 -10.94 10.68
CA THR A 70 21.45 -11.48 11.84
C THR A 70 20.54 -11.96 12.94
N THR A 71 19.33 -11.40 13.03
CA THR A 71 18.40 -11.75 14.11
C THR A 71 17.28 -12.67 13.68
N HIS A 72 17.04 -12.80 12.39
CA HIS A 72 15.89 -13.53 11.85
C HIS A 72 14.55 -13.07 12.41
N VAL A 73 14.53 -11.95 13.12
CA VAL A 73 13.30 -11.37 13.64
C VAL A 73 12.81 -10.37 12.62
N ALA A 74 11.58 -10.57 12.15
CA ALA A 74 10.94 -9.56 11.35
C ALA A 74 10.85 -8.30 12.23
N ALA A 75 11.53 -7.24 11.80
CA ALA A 75 11.33 -5.95 12.43
C ALA A 75 9.84 -5.65 12.38
N SER A 76 9.33 -4.97 13.39
CA SER A 76 7.92 -4.59 13.44
C SER A 76 7.52 -3.94 12.12
N ALA A 77 6.38 -4.32 11.59
CA ALA A 77 5.89 -3.82 10.32
C ALA A 77 5.80 -2.29 10.37
N ASP A 78 6.18 -1.65 9.26
CA ASP A 78 6.10 -0.19 9.15
C ASP A 78 4.64 0.23 9.32
N PRO A 79 4.31 1.13 10.27
CA PRO A 79 2.91 1.55 10.48
C PRO A 79 2.26 2.15 9.25
N ARG A 80 3.05 2.77 8.39
CA ARG A 80 2.54 3.33 7.14
C ARG A 80 2.09 2.24 6.18
N LEU A 81 2.86 1.16 6.10
CA LEU A 81 2.50 0.03 5.25
C LEU A 81 1.27 -0.70 5.80
N GLU A 82 1.19 -0.86 7.12
CA GLU A 82 0.00 -1.45 7.76
C GLU A 82 -1.25 -0.62 7.51
N ALA A 83 -1.14 0.71 7.61
CA ALA A 83 -2.24 1.60 7.31
C ALA A 83 -2.69 1.45 5.85
N ALA A 84 -1.74 1.37 4.92
CA ALA A 84 -2.04 1.18 3.50
C ALA A 84 -2.83 -0.11 3.27
N VAL A 85 -2.45 -1.20 3.92
CA VAL A 85 -3.15 -2.48 3.82
C VAL A 85 -4.57 -2.36 4.38
N ARG A 86 -4.73 -1.67 5.52
CA ARG A 86 -6.07 -1.45 6.09
C ARG A 86 -6.97 -0.65 5.16
N TRP A 87 -6.44 0.40 4.54
CA TRP A 87 -7.22 1.20 3.58
C TRP A 87 -7.63 0.36 2.37
N CYS A 88 -6.73 -0.48 1.88
CA CYS A 88 -7.02 -1.39 0.79
C CYS A 88 -8.15 -2.35 1.16
N THR A 89 -8.05 -2.99 2.32
CA THR A 89 -9.05 -3.96 2.77
C THR A 89 -10.40 -3.28 2.98
N ALA A 90 -10.41 -2.12 3.61
CA ALA A 90 -11.64 -1.37 3.87
C ALA A 90 -12.30 -0.94 2.56
N ARG A 91 -11.51 -0.59 1.55
CA ARG A 91 -12.05 -0.18 0.25
C ARG A 91 -12.55 -1.37 -0.55
N TYR A 92 -11.85 -2.50 -0.48
CA TYR A 92 -12.23 -3.72 -1.18
C TYR A 92 -13.54 -4.31 -0.62
N TYR A 93 -13.72 -4.24 0.69
CA TYR A 93 -14.93 -4.68 1.39
C TYR A 93 -15.59 -3.47 2.05
N PRO A 94 -16.43 -2.71 1.29
CA PRO A 94 -17.06 -1.52 1.86
C PRO A 94 -17.94 -1.85 3.06
N ALA A 95 -18.03 -0.92 3.98
CA ALA A 95 -18.84 -1.09 5.18
C ALA A 95 -20.30 -1.36 4.79
N GLY A 96 -20.92 -2.30 5.46
CA GLY A 96 -22.31 -2.68 5.20
C GLY A 96 -22.49 -3.73 4.12
N SER A 97 -21.42 -4.18 3.50
CA SER A 97 -21.50 -5.28 2.52
C SER A 97 -21.19 -6.61 3.15
#